data_f782d784a528147fc69599938a56ad7e
#
_entry.id   f782d784a528147fc69599938a56ad7e
#
_cell.length_a   1.000
_cell.length_b   1.000
_cell.length_c   1.000
_cell.angle_alpha   90.00
_cell.angle_beta   90.00
_cell.angle_gamma   90.00
#
_symmetry.space_group_name_H-M   'P 1'
#
loop_
_entity.id
_entity.type
_entity.pdbx_description
1 polymer ?
#
loop_
_entity_poly.entity_id
_entity_poly.type
_entity_poly.pdbx_seq_one_letter_code
_entity_poly.pdbx_strand_id
1 'polypeptide(L)'
;MRVAVLTISDAGSRGEREDRSGPAIVEWAAARGYDIAAHELVPDEAQRIAEWLVRWADDDLADVILTTGGTGLAPRDVTPEATRPLLTREAPGIAEAVRLTNYPKVPYAVLSRGVAGVRGRTLIINLPGSPSGVRDGLAVLTPLLEHAVGLVRGEAAGGHR
;
A
#
# COMPACT_ATOMS: atom_id res chain seq x y z
N MET A 1 -1.28 3.71 -15.53
CA MET A 1 -1.51 3.89 -14.09
C MET A 1 -0.18 4.25 -13.44
N ARG A 2 -0.17 5.27 -12.60
CA ARG A 2 1.00 5.77 -11.88
C ARG A 2 1.01 5.19 -10.48
N VAL A 3 2.10 4.55 -10.09
CA VAL A 3 2.27 3.87 -8.80
C VAL A 3 3.36 4.56 -7.99
N ALA A 4 3.07 4.91 -6.75
CA ALA A 4 4.08 5.32 -5.78
C ALA A 4 4.25 4.24 -4.71
N VAL A 5 5.47 4.03 -4.27
CA VAL A 5 5.83 3.00 -3.28
C VAL A 5 6.50 3.63 -2.07
N LEU A 6 5.99 3.35 -0.88
CA LEU A 6 6.57 3.79 0.37
C LEU A 6 6.96 2.58 1.21
N THR A 7 8.25 2.37 1.35
CA THR A 7 8.79 1.35 2.26
C THR A 7 8.94 1.95 3.65
N ILE A 8 8.40 1.29 4.65
CA ILE A 8 8.40 1.73 6.05
C ILE A 8 9.19 0.71 6.86
N SER A 9 10.36 1.11 7.32
CA SER A 9 11.27 0.23 8.04
C SER A 9 12.33 1.03 8.80
N ASP A 10 12.38 0.90 10.13
CA ASP A 10 13.45 1.47 10.94
C ASP A 10 14.82 0.93 10.52
N ALA A 11 14.94 -0.41 10.45
CA ALA A 11 16.19 -1.05 10.07
C ALA A 11 16.62 -0.70 8.64
N GLY A 12 15.67 -0.64 7.70
CA GLY A 12 15.94 -0.22 6.33
C GLY A 12 16.42 1.21 6.25
N SER A 13 15.80 2.13 6.99
CA SER A 13 16.15 3.55 7.00
C SER A 13 17.55 3.82 7.59
N ARG A 14 18.03 2.95 8.49
CA ARG A 14 19.39 3.01 9.06
C ARG A 14 20.44 2.27 8.24
N GLY A 15 20.04 1.64 7.12
CA GLY A 15 20.96 0.83 6.32
C GLY A 15 21.35 -0.51 6.95
N GLU A 16 20.66 -0.96 7.99
CA GLU A 16 20.93 -2.20 8.71
C GLU A 16 20.29 -3.42 8.04
N ARG A 17 19.31 -3.19 7.18
CA ARG A 17 18.59 -4.23 6.42
C ARG A 17 18.34 -3.75 5.00
N GLU A 18 18.54 -4.64 4.03
CA GLU A 18 18.17 -4.38 2.66
C GLU A 18 16.64 -4.35 2.50
N ASP A 19 16.13 -3.34 1.82
CA ASP A 19 14.73 -3.30 1.40
C ASP A 19 14.51 -4.27 0.24
N ARG A 20 13.74 -5.31 0.46
CA ARG A 20 13.35 -6.29 -0.56
C ARG A 20 11.90 -6.17 -0.96
N SER A 21 11.09 -5.58 -0.10
CA SER A 21 9.64 -5.46 -0.29
C SER A 21 9.29 -4.33 -1.23
N GLY A 22 9.91 -3.15 -1.05
CA GLY A 22 9.72 -2.02 -1.95
C GLY A 22 10.09 -2.34 -3.39
N PRO A 23 11.31 -2.84 -3.66
CA PRO A 23 11.71 -3.26 -4.99
C PRO A 23 10.80 -4.33 -5.61
N ALA A 24 10.25 -5.25 -4.82
CA ALA A 24 9.29 -6.25 -5.31
C ALA A 24 8.00 -5.59 -5.84
N ILE A 25 7.52 -4.55 -5.20
CA ILE A 25 6.36 -3.78 -5.68
C ILE A 25 6.71 -3.04 -6.97
N VAL A 26 7.87 -2.40 -7.01
CA VAL A 26 8.36 -1.69 -8.21
C VAL A 26 8.46 -2.63 -9.41
N GLU A 27 9.05 -3.80 -9.21
CA GLU A 27 9.18 -4.83 -10.25
C GLU A 27 7.82 -5.33 -10.74
N TRP A 28 6.90 -5.59 -9.81
CA TRP A 28 5.53 -5.99 -10.14
C TRP A 28 4.82 -4.93 -11.00
N ALA A 29 4.94 -3.66 -10.63
CA ALA A 29 4.33 -2.56 -11.36
C ALA A 29 4.94 -2.38 -12.75
N ALA A 30 6.27 -2.41 -12.84
CA ALA A 30 6.99 -2.29 -14.11
C ALA A 30 6.64 -3.42 -15.08
N ALA A 31 6.51 -4.66 -14.59
CA ALA A 31 6.13 -5.81 -15.40
C ALA A 31 4.71 -5.67 -16.01
N ARG A 32 3.88 -4.80 -15.45
CA ARG A 32 2.52 -4.49 -15.95
C ARG A 32 2.46 -3.23 -16.81
N GLY A 33 3.60 -2.61 -17.07
CA GLY A 33 3.66 -1.36 -17.81
C GLY A 33 3.14 -0.15 -17.02
N TYR A 34 3.07 -0.22 -15.71
CA TYR A 34 2.71 0.91 -14.86
C TYR A 34 3.92 1.83 -14.66
N ASP A 35 3.66 3.12 -14.58
CA ASP A 35 4.68 4.12 -14.34
C ASP A 35 4.99 4.20 -12.85
N ILE A 36 6.27 4.10 -12.48
CA ILE A 36 6.71 4.32 -11.10
C ILE A 36 6.89 5.82 -10.88
N ALA A 37 5.92 6.44 -10.21
CA ALA A 37 5.93 7.86 -9.93
C ALA A 37 6.94 8.24 -8.84
N ALA A 38 7.10 7.40 -7.82
CA ALA A 38 8.03 7.60 -6.72
C ALA A 38 8.28 6.30 -5.97
N HIS A 39 9.44 6.21 -5.33
CA HIS A 39 9.77 5.16 -4.36
C HIS A 39 10.63 5.77 -3.27
N GLU A 40 10.13 5.75 -2.04
CA GLU A 40 10.84 6.28 -0.88
C GLU A 40 10.87 5.24 0.24
N LEU A 41 11.82 5.42 1.16
CA LEU A 41 11.97 4.58 2.33
C LEU A 41 12.06 5.49 3.56
N VAL A 42 11.22 5.22 4.56
CA VAL A 42 11.12 6.01 5.79
C VAL A 42 11.17 5.11 7.02
N PRO A 43 11.58 5.65 8.19
CA PRO A 43 11.47 4.92 9.45
C PRO A 43 10.01 4.75 9.88
N ASP A 44 9.77 3.89 10.87
CA ASP A 44 8.47 3.64 11.49
C ASP A 44 8.05 4.83 12.39
N GLU A 45 7.85 5.97 11.78
CA GLU A 45 7.42 7.22 12.42
C GLU A 45 6.15 7.73 11.71
N ALA A 46 5.06 7.85 12.46
CA ALA A 46 3.75 8.20 11.89
C ALA A 46 3.77 9.53 11.09
N GLN A 47 4.47 10.54 11.60
CA GLN A 47 4.57 11.83 10.93
C GLN A 47 5.30 11.73 9.60
N ARG A 48 6.41 10.98 9.55
CA ARG A 48 7.20 10.77 8.32
C ARG A 48 6.40 10.04 7.25
N ILE A 49 5.67 9.03 7.66
CA ILE A 49 4.76 8.27 6.78
C ILE A 49 3.68 9.20 6.23
N ALA A 50 2.99 9.91 7.11
CA ALA A 50 1.89 10.80 6.75
C ALA A 50 2.32 11.90 5.77
N GLU A 51 3.48 12.49 5.96
CA GLU A 51 4.01 13.56 5.08
C GLU A 51 4.11 13.10 3.62
N TRP A 52 4.64 11.89 3.37
CA TRP A 52 4.75 11.36 2.02
C TRP A 52 3.38 11.02 1.42
N LEU A 53 2.50 10.37 2.20
CA LEU A 53 1.16 10.01 1.73
C LEU A 53 0.34 11.25 1.35
N VAL A 54 0.36 12.28 2.18
CA VAL A 54 -0.35 13.54 1.91
C VAL A 54 0.21 14.22 0.66
N ARG A 55 1.53 14.37 0.59
CA ARG A 55 2.17 15.03 -0.54
C ARG A 55 1.83 14.34 -1.86
N TRP A 56 2.02 13.02 -1.92
CA TRP A 56 1.80 12.28 -3.15
C TRP A 56 0.34 12.24 -3.58
N ALA A 57 -0.59 12.19 -2.63
CA ALA A 57 -2.01 12.21 -2.93
C ALA A 57 -2.51 13.61 -3.32
N ASP A 58 -2.14 14.63 -2.54
CA ASP A 58 -2.64 15.99 -2.74
C ASP A 58 -2.04 16.66 -3.98
N ASP A 59 -0.81 16.30 -4.34
CA ASP A 59 -0.17 16.77 -5.60
C ASP A 59 -0.61 15.94 -6.82
N ASP A 60 -1.52 15.00 -6.66
CA ASP A 60 -1.96 14.05 -7.70
C ASP A 60 -0.79 13.37 -8.43
N LEU A 61 0.25 13.01 -7.66
CA LEU A 61 1.45 12.39 -8.19
C LEU A 61 1.21 10.95 -8.65
N ALA A 62 0.36 10.23 -7.94
CA ALA A 62 0.11 8.81 -8.16
C ALA A 62 -1.38 8.50 -8.17
N ASP A 63 -1.76 7.50 -8.95
CA ASP A 63 -3.13 6.95 -8.98
C ASP A 63 -3.33 5.99 -7.80
N VAL A 64 -2.27 5.28 -7.44
CA VAL A 64 -2.24 4.39 -6.28
C VAL A 64 -0.92 4.54 -5.52
N ILE A 65 -1.01 4.56 -4.19
CA ILE A 65 0.14 4.50 -3.29
C ILE A 65 0.10 3.15 -2.59
N LEU A 66 1.15 2.36 -2.73
CA LEU A 66 1.32 1.10 -2.03
C LEU A 66 2.39 1.29 -0.96
N THR A 67 2.03 1.07 0.30
CA THR A 67 3.00 1.05 1.39
C THR A 67 3.36 -0.40 1.73
N THR A 68 4.55 -0.62 2.26
CA THR A 68 4.96 -1.92 2.77
C THR A 68 5.70 -1.75 4.09
N GLY A 69 5.29 -2.53 5.09
CA GLY A 69 5.86 -2.48 6.44
C GLY A 69 5.02 -1.74 7.46
N GLY A 70 5.35 -1.93 8.72
CA GLY A 70 4.75 -1.24 9.85
C GLY A 70 3.28 -1.56 10.13
N THR A 71 2.79 -2.73 9.70
CA THR A 71 1.36 -3.09 9.84
C THR A 71 1.06 -4.10 10.93
N GLY A 72 2.06 -4.57 11.67
CA GLY A 72 1.90 -5.61 12.69
C GLY A 72 1.48 -5.08 14.06
N LEU A 73 1.82 -5.85 15.09
CA LEU A 73 1.42 -5.58 16.48
C LEU A 73 2.57 -5.02 17.34
N ALA A 74 3.76 -4.83 16.76
CA ALA A 74 4.88 -4.27 17.50
C ALA A 74 4.63 -2.80 17.84
N PRO A 75 5.24 -2.28 18.96
CA PRO A 75 5.03 -0.88 19.34
C PRO A 75 5.42 0.14 18.30
N ARG A 76 6.38 -0.19 17.43
CA ARG A 76 6.82 0.68 16.34
C ARG A 76 6.02 0.51 15.06
N ASP A 77 5.09 -0.44 14.98
CA ASP A 77 4.20 -0.62 13.83
C ASP A 77 3.07 0.42 13.90
N VAL A 78 3.23 1.53 13.17
CA VAL A 78 2.32 2.68 13.21
C VAL A 78 1.76 3.07 11.84
N THR A 79 1.98 2.25 10.82
CA THR A 79 1.50 2.54 9.47
C THR A 79 -0.02 2.73 9.39
N PRO A 80 -0.85 1.88 10.03
CA PRO A 80 -2.31 2.09 10.03
C PRO A 80 -2.72 3.40 10.69
N GLU A 81 -2.10 3.76 11.81
CA GLU A 81 -2.36 4.98 12.56
C GLU A 81 -1.96 6.23 11.78
N ALA A 82 -0.89 6.13 10.95
CA ALA A 82 -0.49 7.22 10.07
C ALA A 82 -1.39 7.35 8.84
N THR A 83 -1.93 6.24 8.33
CA THR A 83 -2.70 6.19 7.08
C THR A 83 -4.17 6.50 7.28
N ARG A 84 -4.83 5.86 8.25
CA ARG A 84 -6.29 5.93 8.42
C ARG A 84 -6.83 7.35 8.52
N PRO A 85 -6.24 8.27 9.31
CA PRO A 85 -6.75 9.64 9.43
C PRO A 85 -6.69 10.45 8.12
N LEU A 86 -5.88 10.02 7.16
CA LEU A 86 -5.71 10.69 5.88
C LEU A 86 -6.76 10.28 4.86
N LEU A 87 -7.45 9.17 5.08
CA LEU A 87 -8.43 8.62 4.16
C LEU A 87 -9.75 9.37 4.30
N THR A 88 -10.31 9.84 3.19
CA THR A 88 -11.64 10.43 3.15
C THR A 88 -12.74 9.38 3.12
N ARG A 89 -12.42 8.22 2.55
CA ARG A 89 -13.28 7.02 2.55
C ARG A 89 -12.41 5.78 2.70
N GLU A 90 -12.81 4.88 3.59
CA GLU A 90 -12.16 3.58 3.73
C GLU A 90 -12.71 2.59 2.70
N ALA A 91 -11.85 1.69 2.24
CA ALA A 91 -12.19 0.53 1.42
C ALA A 91 -11.75 -0.74 2.14
N PRO A 92 -12.43 -1.12 3.24
CA PRO A 92 -11.95 -2.18 4.13
C PRO A 92 -11.85 -3.54 3.45
N GLY A 93 -12.68 -3.81 2.45
CA GLY A 93 -12.67 -5.08 1.72
C GLY A 93 -11.33 -5.37 1.03
N ILE A 94 -10.62 -4.34 0.57
CA ILE A 94 -9.29 -4.51 -0.04
C ILE A 94 -8.29 -5.03 1.01
N ALA A 95 -8.22 -4.36 2.16
CA ALA A 95 -7.33 -4.75 3.25
C ALA A 95 -7.68 -6.14 3.82
N GLU A 96 -8.95 -6.43 3.94
CA GLU A 96 -9.44 -7.75 4.38
C GLU A 96 -9.04 -8.86 3.40
N ALA A 97 -9.18 -8.64 2.11
CA ALA A 97 -8.79 -9.61 1.09
C ALA A 97 -7.29 -9.88 1.13
N VAL A 98 -6.46 -8.85 1.26
CA VAL A 98 -5.01 -8.98 1.41
C VAL A 98 -4.67 -9.80 2.65
N ARG A 99 -5.31 -9.51 3.78
CA ARG A 99 -5.08 -10.14 5.07
C ARG A 99 -5.47 -11.61 5.10
N LEU A 100 -6.55 -11.97 4.41
CA LEU A 100 -7.18 -13.30 4.50
C LEU A 100 -6.81 -14.23 3.34
N THR A 101 -6.14 -13.75 2.29
CA THR A 101 -5.92 -14.53 1.06
C THR A 101 -5.21 -15.86 1.30
N ASN A 102 -4.29 -15.94 2.25
CA ASN A 102 -3.55 -17.15 2.58
C ASN A 102 -3.89 -17.73 3.96
N TYR A 103 -4.93 -17.25 4.60
CA TYR A 103 -5.41 -17.83 5.85
C TYR A 103 -6.26 -19.08 5.55
N PRO A 104 -6.12 -20.19 6.31
CA PRO A 104 -5.24 -20.38 7.47
C PRO A 104 -3.84 -20.90 7.14
N LYS A 105 -3.46 -21.06 5.89
CA LYS A 105 -2.16 -21.59 5.48
C LYS A 105 -1.00 -20.76 6.03
N VAL A 106 -1.18 -19.43 6.09
CA VAL A 106 -0.25 -18.49 6.73
C VAL A 106 -1.01 -17.81 7.87
N PRO A 107 -1.03 -18.43 9.08
CA PRO A 107 -1.90 -17.95 10.16
C PRO A 107 -1.55 -16.54 10.65
N TYR A 108 -0.28 -16.13 10.60
CA TYR A 108 0.14 -14.80 11.06
C TYR A 108 -0.33 -13.66 10.16
N ALA A 109 -0.79 -13.95 8.95
CA ALA A 109 -1.31 -12.92 8.04
C ALA A 109 -2.46 -12.11 8.64
N VAL A 110 -3.29 -12.73 9.51
CA VAL A 110 -4.41 -12.04 10.17
C VAL A 110 -3.97 -11.02 11.22
N LEU A 111 -2.70 -11.00 11.60
CA LEU A 111 -2.17 -10.03 12.54
C LEU A 111 -1.86 -8.68 11.86
N SER A 112 -1.87 -8.63 10.55
CA SER A 112 -1.74 -7.36 9.82
C SER A 112 -2.94 -6.46 10.11
N ARG A 113 -2.66 -5.20 10.48
CA ARG A 113 -3.65 -4.16 10.73
C ARG A 113 -3.72 -3.15 9.58
N GLY A 114 -3.16 -3.50 8.42
CA GLY A 114 -3.14 -2.64 7.25
C GLY A 114 -4.54 -2.16 6.86
N VAL A 115 -4.61 -0.94 6.33
CA VAL A 115 -5.82 -0.29 5.87
C VAL A 115 -5.74 0.04 4.39
N ALA A 116 -6.88 0.30 3.77
CA ALA A 116 -6.98 0.76 2.40
C ALA A 116 -8.11 1.79 2.28
N GLY A 117 -7.94 2.75 1.39
CA GLY A 117 -8.97 3.76 1.15
C GLY A 117 -8.53 4.85 0.20
N VAL A 118 -9.34 5.88 0.11
CA VAL A 118 -9.21 6.96 -0.87
C VAL A 118 -8.84 8.26 -0.18
N ARG A 119 -7.85 8.97 -0.74
CA ARG A 119 -7.60 10.37 -0.46
C ARG A 119 -7.56 11.14 -1.78
N GLY A 120 -8.48 12.11 -1.94
CA GLY A 120 -8.59 12.86 -3.19
C GLY A 120 -8.84 11.93 -4.38
N ARG A 121 -7.90 11.88 -5.30
CA ARG A 121 -7.96 11.05 -6.52
C ARG A 121 -7.01 9.84 -6.44
N THR A 122 -6.50 9.53 -5.26
CA THR A 122 -5.50 8.49 -5.05
C THR A 122 -6.04 7.37 -4.15
N LEU A 123 -5.83 6.13 -4.57
CA LEU A 123 -6.07 4.94 -3.75
C LEU A 123 -4.81 4.65 -2.93
N ILE A 124 -4.95 4.48 -1.62
CA ILE A 124 -3.83 4.18 -0.72
C ILE A 124 -4.07 2.80 -0.10
N ILE A 125 -3.08 1.90 -0.19
CA ILE A 125 -3.18 0.53 0.31
C ILE A 125 -1.93 0.18 1.10
N ASN A 126 -2.10 -0.27 2.35
CA ASN A 126 -1.01 -0.81 3.15
C ASN A 126 -0.82 -2.31 2.83
N LEU A 127 0.41 -2.70 2.53
CA LEU A 127 0.81 -4.08 2.35
C LEU A 127 1.70 -4.55 3.51
N PRO A 128 1.76 -5.86 3.77
CA PRO A 128 2.67 -6.41 4.79
C PRO A 128 4.13 -6.06 4.51
N GLY A 129 4.98 -6.19 5.53
CA GLY A 129 6.40 -5.87 5.42
C GLY A 129 7.26 -6.98 4.83
N SER A 130 6.81 -8.24 4.84
CA SER A 130 7.60 -9.35 4.30
C SER A 130 7.48 -9.43 2.77
N PRO A 131 8.56 -9.82 2.07
CA PRO A 131 8.50 -10.02 0.62
C PRO A 131 7.41 -11.01 0.18
N SER A 132 7.23 -12.11 0.93
CA SER A 132 6.16 -13.07 0.63
C SER A 132 4.77 -12.48 0.82
N GLY A 133 4.55 -11.74 1.91
CA GLY A 133 3.27 -11.06 2.15
C GLY A 133 2.97 -9.99 1.09
N VAL A 134 4.00 -9.29 0.62
CA VAL A 134 3.86 -8.34 -0.49
C VAL A 134 3.42 -9.07 -1.76
N ARG A 135 4.08 -10.16 -2.13
CA ARG A 135 3.70 -10.93 -3.33
C ARG A 135 2.27 -11.44 -3.26
N ASP A 136 1.87 -11.97 -2.10
CA ASP A 136 0.50 -12.44 -1.89
C ASP A 136 -0.52 -11.30 -1.99
N GLY A 137 -0.22 -10.16 -1.39
CA GLY A 137 -1.06 -8.97 -1.47
C GLY A 137 -1.18 -8.43 -2.90
N LEU A 138 -0.08 -8.37 -3.64
CA LEU A 138 -0.08 -7.93 -5.03
C LEU A 138 -0.89 -8.87 -5.92
N ALA A 139 -0.87 -10.18 -5.66
CA ALA A 139 -1.70 -11.14 -6.38
C ALA A 139 -3.20 -10.87 -6.16
N VAL A 140 -3.60 -10.46 -4.96
CA VAL A 140 -4.99 -10.02 -4.68
C VAL A 140 -5.33 -8.75 -5.45
N LEU A 141 -4.42 -7.78 -5.49
CA LEU A 141 -4.67 -6.48 -6.12
C LEU A 141 -4.71 -6.54 -7.64
N THR A 142 -3.94 -7.43 -8.25
CA THR A 142 -3.77 -7.50 -9.70
C THR A 142 -5.10 -7.50 -10.49
N PRO A 143 -6.10 -8.33 -10.15
CA PRO A 143 -7.34 -8.37 -10.92
C PRO A 143 -8.29 -7.20 -10.66
N LEU A 144 -8.07 -6.40 -9.61
CA LEU A 144 -9.03 -5.37 -9.19
C LEU A 144 -8.50 -3.94 -9.28
N LEU A 145 -7.18 -3.75 -9.32
CA LEU A 145 -6.57 -2.44 -9.06
C LEU A 145 -6.90 -1.40 -10.15
N GLU A 146 -6.84 -1.78 -11.41
CA GLU A 146 -7.17 -0.85 -12.51
C GLU A 146 -8.63 -0.39 -12.44
N HIS A 147 -9.55 -1.30 -12.13
CA HIS A 147 -10.95 -0.96 -11.98
C HIS A 147 -11.17 -0.04 -10.77
N ALA A 148 -10.55 -0.36 -9.62
CA ALA A 148 -10.65 0.45 -8.42
C ALA A 148 -10.13 1.88 -8.64
N VAL A 149 -8.97 2.01 -9.28
CA VAL A 149 -8.38 3.31 -9.63
C VAL A 149 -9.30 4.08 -10.60
N GLY A 150 -9.84 3.42 -11.60
CA GLY A 150 -10.79 4.02 -12.52
C GLY A 150 -12.02 4.60 -11.81
N LEU A 151 -12.56 3.87 -10.82
CA LEU A 151 -13.66 4.36 -9.99
C LEU A 151 -13.26 5.60 -9.18
N VAL A 152 -12.11 5.56 -8.52
CA VAL A 152 -11.61 6.67 -7.70
C VAL A 152 -11.42 7.94 -8.55
N ARG A 153 -10.96 7.78 -9.77
CA ARG A 153 -10.69 8.90 -10.68
C ARG A 153 -11.90 9.34 -11.49
N GLY A 154 -13.02 8.64 -11.39
CA GLY A 154 -14.22 8.95 -12.15
C GLY A 154 -14.10 8.60 -13.63
N GLU A 155 -13.18 7.73 -14.00
CA GLU A 155 -12.89 7.33 -15.38
C GLU A 155 -13.62 6.04 -15.78
N ALA A 156 -14.18 5.32 -14.81
CA ALA A 156 -14.92 4.09 -15.06
C ALA A 156 -16.28 4.41 -15.70
N ALA A 157 -16.32 4.41 -17.02
CA ALA A 157 -17.55 4.53 -17.76
C ALA A 157 -18.41 3.27 -17.57
N GLY A 158 -19.57 3.44 -16.98
CA GLY A 158 -20.75 2.62 -17.03
C GLY A 158 -20.58 1.10 -17.07
N GLY A 159 -20.90 0.44 -15.99
CA GLY A 159 -20.96 -1.00 -15.91
C GLY A 159 -20.78 -1.52 -14.50
N HIS A 160 -21.63 -1.07 -13.60
CA HIS A 160 -21.78 -1.79 -12.35
C HIS A 160 -22.54 -3.08 -12.60
N ARG A 161 -21.86 -4.18 -12.45
CA ARG A 161 -22.49 -5.46 -12.22
C ARG A 161 -22.23 -5.89 -10.80
#